data_f40359325ac95ed57af70ea0c893863d
#
_entry.id   f40359325ac95ed57af70ea0c893863d
#
_cell.length_a   1.000
_cell.length_b   1.000
_cell.length_c   1.000
_cell.angle_alpha   90.00
_cell.angle_beta   90.00
_cell.angle_gamma   90.00
#
_symmetry.space_group_name_H-M   'P 1'
#
loop_
_entity.id
_entity.type
_entity.pdbx_description
1 polymer ?
#
loop_
_entity_poly.entity_id
_entity_poly.type
_entity_poly.pdbx_seq_one_letter_code
_entity_poly.pdbx_strand_id
1 'polypeptide(L)'
;MRPLCTLLLGALVAGCAVGPDFKRPAAPQDADYGHAPMKGETQGNAGPAGQAQRFLAERDIPADWWRLFQSEPLNGLVSQALKDNPDVAAAQAALRQANELYAAQRATLFPTLQGGFSAQRAKNAIGTIANPTNLPQQNPYYNLFTAQLSLTYTPDVFGGTRRAIEITQAQAEEARFQLEATYLTLSSNVVVTAVQEAALRAQIAATERLLAVQQELTRTVEGQKGFGTASQLDLLAQQASEAQTRATLPPLNKQLAQTRDALTALLGRLPAQEPAATFRL
;
A
#
# COMPACT_ATOMS: atom_id res chain seq x y z
N MET A 1 2.37 -43.15 -49.92
CA MET A 1 3.39 -42.55 -49.04
C MET A 1 3.21 -41.03 -48.83
N ARG A 2 2.44 -40.32 -49.63
CA ARG A 2 2.17 -38.87 -49.50
C ARG A 2 1.29 -38.46 -48.32
N PRO A 3 0.23 -39.19 -47.86
CA PRO A 3 -0.59 -38.71 -46.74
C PRO A 3 0.08 -38.86 -45.36
N LEU A 4 1.06 -39.75 -45.20
CA LEU A 4 1.74 -39.96 -43.92
C LEU A 4 2.68 -38.79 -43.58
N CYS A 5 3.34 -38.16 -44.58
CA CYS A 5 4.22 -36.99 -44.39
C CYS A 5 3.41 -35.74 -44.00
N THR A 6 2.21 -35.58 -44.56
CA THR A 6 1.36 -34.41 -44.19
C THR A 6 0.79 -34.52 -42.77
N LEU A 7 0.51 -35.76 -42.31
CA LEU A 7 0.07 -36.01 -40.92
C LEU A 7 1.24 -35.78 -39.90
N LEU A 8 2.46 -36.18 -40.23
CA LEU A 8 3.62 -35.92 -39.39
C LEU A 8 3.96 -34.43 -39.33
N LEU A 9 3.82 -33.67 -40.41
CA LEU A 9 4.06 -32.22 -40.43
C LEU A 9 2.99 -31.48 -39.62
N GLY A 10 1.75 -31.94 -39.63
CA GLY A 10 0.65 -31.39 -38.81
C GLY A 10 0.83 -31.64 -37.30
N ALA A 11 1.38 -32.79 -36.91
CA ALA A 11 1.65 -33.13 -35.52
C ALA A 11 2.83 -32.32 -34.91
N LEU A 12 3.80 -31.91 -35.73
CA LEU A 12 4.92 -31.08 -35.31
C LEU A 12 4.54 -29.63 -35.00
N VAL A 13 3.41 -29.15 -35.54
CA VAL A 13 2.94 -27.76 -35.32
C VAL A 13 2.05 -27.64 -34.06
N ALA A 14 1.50 -28.74 -33.56
CA ALA A 14 0.55 -28.76 -32.44
C ALA A 14 1.19 -28.79 -31.04
N GLY A 15 2.54 -28.94 -30.97
CA GLY A 15 3.24 -29.14 -29.68
C GLY A 15 4.06 -27.95 -29.20
N CYS A 16 3.57 -26.71 -29.26
CA CYS A 16 4.45 -25.55 -29.33
C CYS A 16 4.59 -24.70 -28.07
N ALA A 17 4.14 -25.12 -26.91
CA ALA A 17 4.49 -24.42 -25.65
C ALA A 17 5.05 -25.43 -24.67
N VAL A 18 6.35 -25.32 -24.37
CA VAL A 18 6.98 -26.18 -23.36
C VAL A 18 6.66 -25.61 -21.96
N GLY A 19 6.11 -26.44 -21.09
CA GLY A 19 5.79 -26.14 -19.70
C GLY A 19 4.29 -26.22 -19.38
N PRO A 20 3.94 -26.40 -18.11
CA PRO A 20 2.54 -26.47 -17.68
C PRO A 20 1.88 -25.08 -17.73
N ASP A 21 0.60 -25.05 -18.09
CA ASP A 21 -0.20 -23.85 -17.96
C ASP A 21 -0.55 -23.59 -16.49
N PHE A 22 -0.51 -22.34 -16.06
CA PHE A 22 -0.88 -21.96 -14.71
C PHE A 22 -2.35 -22.29 -14.46
N LYS A 23 -2.61 -23.01 -13.38
CA LYS A 23 -3.97 -23.24 -12.85
C LYS A 23 -4.05 -22.63 -11.47
N ARG A 24 -5.03 -21.74 -11.28
CA ARG A 24 -5.29 -21.16 -9.97
C ARG A 24 -5.60 -22.26 -8.96
N PRO A 25 -4.91 -22.33 -7.80
CA PRO A 25 -5.24 -23.26 -6.73
C PRO A 25 -6.70 -23.08 -6.29
N ALA A 26 -7.35 -24.18 -5.92
CA ALA A 26 -8.67 -24.11 -5.31
C ALA A 26 -8.60 -23.38 -3.98
N ALA A 27 -9.64 -22.61 -3.66
CA ALA A 27 -9.75 -21.99 -2.35
C ALA A 27 -9.81 -23.06 -1.25
N PRO A 28 -9.28 -22.78 -0.02
CA PRO A 28 -9.44 -23.68 1.13
C PRO A 28 -10.94 -23.99 1.34
N GLN A 29 -11.24 -25.25 1.65
CA GLN A 29 -12.63 -25.67 1.88
C GLN A 29 -13.16 -25.29 3.27
N ASP A 30 -12.25 -24.97 4.21
CA ASP A 30 -12.60 -24.54 5.56
C ASP A 30 -13.08 -23.09 5.51
N ALA A 31 -14.37 -22.90 5.75
CA ALA A 31 -15.01 -21.57 5.72
C ALA A 31 -14.82 -20.78 7.03
N ASP A 32 -14.41 -21.42 8.14
CA ASP A 32 -14.31 -20.82 9.46
C ASP A 32 -12.87 -20.79 9.97
N TYR A 33 -12.46 -19.62 10.50
CA TYR A 33 -11.16 -19.44 11.19
C TYR A 33 -11.20 -19.80 12.67
N GLY A 34 -12.39 -20.15 13.23
CA GLY A 34 -12.62 -20.44 14.63
C GLY A 34 -12.87 -21.91 14.90
N HIS A 35 -12.68 -22.33 16.17
CA HIS A 35 -13.00 -23.71 16.62
C HIS A 35 -14.51 -24.03 16.63
N ALA A 36 -15.37 -23.02 16.48
CA ALA A 36 -16.83 -23.16 16.39
C ALA A 36 -17.39 -22.17 15.36
N PRO A 37 -18.49 -22.50 14.69
CA PRO A 37 -19.16 -21.58 13.79
C PRO A 37 -19.49 -20.26 14.50
N MET A 38 -19.23 -19.14 13.85
CA MET A 38 -19.61 -17.84 14.40
C MET A 38 -21.14 -17.77 14.57
N LYS A 39 -21.59 -17.43 15.79
CA LYS A 39 -23.01 -17.17 16.02
C LYS A 39 -23.45 -16.01 15.13
N GLY A 40 -24.63 -16.11 14.52
CA GLY A 40 -25.12 -15.10 13.57
C GLY A 40 -25.30 -13.70 14.16
N GLU A 41 -25.32 -13.54 15.50
CA GLU A 41 -25.50 -12.26 16.20
C GLU A 41 -24.64 -12.20 17.47
N THR A 42 -24.14 -11.01 17.79
CA THR A 42 -23.52 -10.71 19.09
C THR A 42 -24.59 -10.51 20.17
N GLN A 43 -24.18 -10.59 21.45
CA GLN A 43 -25.08 -10.20 22.54
C GLN A 43 -25.21 -8.67 22.59
N GLY A 44 -26.44 -8.16 22.56
CA GLY A 44 -26.72 -6.75 22.77
C GLY A 44 -26.73 -6.39 24.27
N ASN A 45 -26.46 -5.12 24.56
CA ASN A 45 -26.65 -4.52 25.90
C ASN A 45 -27.45 -3.22 25.81
N ALA A 46 -27.91 -2.70 26.98
CA ALA A 46 -28.74 -1.49 27.07
C ALA A 46 -27.94 -0.17 26.95
N GLY A 47 -26.62 -0.22 26.68
CA GLY A 47 -25.79 0.99 26.58
C GLY A 47 -25.86 1.65 25.19
N PRO A 48 -25.34 2.89 25.07
CA PRO A 48 -25.17 3.52 23.77
C PRO A 48 -24.39 2.61 22.81
N ALA A 49 -24.88 2.46 21.57
CA ALA A 49 -24.32 1.54 20.56
C ALA A 49 -24.27 0.05 20.99
N GLY A 50 -24.98 -0.35 22.02
CA GLY A 50 -25.04 -1.72 22.54
C GLY A 50 -25.98 -2.66 21.79
N GLN A 51 -26.46 -2.31 20.61
CA GLN A 51 -27.33 -3.16 19.79
C GLN A 51 -26.56 -4.40 19.30
N ALA A 52 -27.27 -5.55 19.25
CA ALA A 52 -26.70 -6.78 18.70
C ALA A 52 -26.25 -6.56 17.24
N GLN A 53 -25.04 -7.00 16.91
CA GLN A 53 -24.51 -6.94 15.56
C GLN A 53 -24.73 -8.28 14.87
N ARG A 54 -25.12 -8.26 13.60
CA ARG A 54 -25.30 -9.46 12.79
C ARG A 54 -24.08 -9.69 11.91
N PHE A 55 -23.58 -10.94 11.93
CA PHE A 55 -22.57 -11.39 10.97
C PHE A 55 -23.29 -11.83 9.69
N LEU A 56 -22.97 -11.18 8.58
CA LEU A 56 -23.47 -11.51 7.27
C LEU A 56 -22.38 -12.29 6.52
N ALA A 57 -22.50 -13.61 6.53
CA ALA A 57 -21.64 -14.45 5.70
C ALA A 57 -21.91 -14.14 4.21
N GLU A 58 -20.91 -14.36 3.36
CA GLU A 58 -21.01 -14.26 1.88
C GLU A 58 -21.23 -12.82 1.34
N ARG A 59 -21.16 -11.81 2.18
CA ARG A 59 -21.26 -10.43 1.72
C ARG A 59 -19.87 -9.83 1.55
N ASP A 60 -19.56 -9.37 0.35
CA ASP A 60 -18.33 -8.64 0.08
C ASP A 60 -18.25 -7.38 0.92
N ILE A 61 -17.04 -7.11 1.46
CA ILE A 61 -16.76 -5.88 2.17
C ILE A 61 -16.64 -4.77 1.11
N PRO A 62 -17.44 -3.70 1.19
CA PRO A 62 -17.34 -2.60 0.23
C PRO A 62 -15.96 -1.95 0.32
N ALA A 63 -15.44 -1.48 -0.81
CA ALA A 63 -14.14 -0.82 -0.87
C ALA A 63 -14.06 0.41 0.05
N ASP A 64 -15.17 1.06 0.31
CA ASP A 64 -15.34 2.21 1.20
C ASP A 64 -15.97 1.83 2.56
N TRP A 65 -15.55 0.69 3.12
CA TRP A 65 -16.08 0.08 4.35
C TRP A 65 -16.17 1.04 5.55
N TRP A 66 -15.31 2.05 5.64
CA TRP A 66 -15.32 3.05 6.71
C TRP A 66 -16.58 3.92 6.72
N ARG A 67 -17.35 3.99 5.62
CA ARG A 67 -18.64 4.69 5.57
C ARG A 67 -19.71 4.03 6.44
N LEU A 68 -19.51 2.78 6.82
CA LEU A 68 -20.38 2.08 7.76
C LEU A 68 -20.43 2.77 9.14
N PHE A 69 -19.41 3.55 9.49
CA PHE A 69 -19.40 4.37 10.71
C PHE A 69 -20.29 5.62 10.62
N GLN A 70 -20.87 5.95 9.46
CA GLN A 70 -21.77 7.08 9.23
C GLN A 70 -21.22 8.43 9.73
N SER A 71 -19.91 8.62 9.66
CA SER A 71 -19.20 9.81 10.13
C SER A 71 -18.55 10.55 8.95
N GLU A 72 -19.14 11.70 8.57
CA GLU A 72 -18.57 12.54 7.50
C GLU A 72 -17.15 13.04 7.82
N PRO A 73 -16.82 13.44 9.07
CA PRO A 73 -15.43 13.79 9.37
C PRO A 73 -14.45 12.64 9.15
N LEU A 74 -14.84 11.40 9.52
CA LEU A 74 -14.02 10.20 9.28
C LEU A 74 -13.89 9.93 7.79
N ASN A 75 -14.97 10.05 7.01
CA ASN A 75 -14.96 9.91 5.56
C ASN A 75 -13.98 10.89 4.92
N GLY A 76 -13.98 12.15 5.38
CA GLY A 76 -13.06 13.20 4.93
C GLY A 76 -11.60 12.84 5.22
N LEU A 77 -11.27 12.36 6.41
CA LEU A 77 -9.92 11.95 6.79
C LEU A 77 -9.41 10.81 5.91
N VAL A 78 -10.20 9.74 5.74
CA VAL A 78 -9.81 8.60 4.89
C VAL A 78 -9.65 9.02 3.44
N SER A 79 -10.60 9.79 2.90
CA SER A 79 -10.52 10.28 1.50
C SER A 79 -9.28 11.12 1.27
N GLN A 80 -8.92 11.97 2.23
CA GLN A 80 -7.71 12.78 2.17
C GLN A 80 -6.45 11.91 2.23
N ALA A 81 -6.37 10.95 3.18
CA ALA A 81 -5.23 10.05 3.29
C ALA A 81 -5.00 9.29 1.97
N LEU A 82 -6.06 8.71 1.39
CA LEU A 82 -5.97 7.97 0.12
C LEU A 82 -5.51 8.85 -1.05
N LYS A 83 -5.76 10.15 -1.00
CA LYS A 83 -5.36 11.10 -2.04
C LYS A 83 -3.92 11.60 -1.88
N ASP A 84 -3.53 11.93 -0.65
CA ASP A 84 -2.34 12.74 -0.39
C ASP A 84 -1.17 11.92 0.22
N ASN A 85 -1.42 10.66 0.63
CA ASN A 85 -0.39 9.82 1.24
C ASN A 85 0.66 9.38 0.21
N PRO A 86 1.96 9.55 0.49
CA PRO A 86 3.05 9.21 -0.42
C PRO A 86 3.18 7.70 -0.69
N ASP A 87 2.80 6.83 0.24
CA ASP A 87 2.88 5.38 0.06
C ASP A 87 1.88 4.90 -1.00
N VAL A 88 0.70 5.52 -1.07
CA VAL A 88 -0.28 5.29 -2.13
C VAL A 88 0.29 5.73 -3.48
N ALA A 89 0.90 6.90 -3.55
CA ALA A 89 1.53 7.40 -4.77
C ALA A 89 2.67 6.48 -5.24
N ALA A 90 3.48 5.96 -4.31
CA ALA A 90 4.54 5.00 -4.58
C ALA A 90 3.99 3.66 -5.11
N ALA A 91 2.94 3.11 -4.49
CA ALA A 91 2.30 1.87 -4.94
C ALA A 91 1.66 2.02 -6.34
N GLN A 92 1.04 3.17 -6.62
CA GLN A 92 0.52 3.49 -7.95
C GLN A 92 1.65 3.60 -9.00
N ALA A 93 2.79 4.17 -8.64
CA ALA A 93 3.95 4.23 -9.52
C ALA A 93 4.54 2.84 -9.78
N ALA A 94 4.61 1.98 -8.76
CA ALA A 94 5.06 0.59 -8.90
C ALA A 94 4.14 -0.22 -9.84
N LEU A 95 2.83 -0.04 -9.73
CA LEU A 95 1.87 -0.66 -10.66
C LEU A 95 2.07 -0.17 -12.10
N ARG A 96 2.26 1.15 -12.31
CA ARG A 96 2.58 1.67 -13.65
C ARG A 96 3.86 1.06 -14.19
N GLN A 97 4.92 1.00 -13.39
CA GLN A 97 6.19 0.37 -13.78
C GLN A 97 5.99 -1.10 -14.19
N ALA A 98 5.26 -1.89 -13.41
CA ALA A 98 4.99 -3.30 -13.71
C ALA A 98 4.22 -3.46 -15.03
N ASN A 99 3.22 -2.61 -15.28
CA ASN A 99 2.48 -2.61 -16.55
C ASN A 99 3.36 -2.24 -17.76
N GLU A 100 4.27 -1.28 -17.63
CA GLU A 100 5.21 -0.92 -18.68
C GLU A 100 6.25 -2.03 -18.95
N LEU A 101 6.72 -2.73 -17.91
CA LEU A 101 7.58 -3.90 -18.07
C LEU A 101 6.85 -5.03 -18.79
N TYR A 102 5.58 -5.28 -18.47
CA TYR A 102 4.75 -6.23 -19.19
C TYR A 102 4.58 -5.83 -20.66
N ALA A 103 4.31 -4.55 -20.95
CA ALA A 103 4.21 -4.05 -22.32
C ALA A 103 5.54 -4.20 -23.08
N ALA A 104 6.66 -3.87 -22.44
CA ALA A 104 8.00 -4.05 -23.02
C ALA A 104 8.30 -5.53 -23.31
N GLN A 105 7.95 -6.45 -22.39
CA GLN A 105 8.11 -7.87 -22.62
C GLN A 105 7.25 -8.39 -23.78
N ARG A 106 6.02 -7.90 -23.93
CA ARG A 106 5.17 -8.23 -25.09
C ARG A 106 5.76 -7.75 -26.41
N ALA A 107 6.46 -6.62 -26.40
CA ALA A 107 7.12 -6.08 -27.59
C ALA A 107 8.19 -7.02 -28.17
N THR A 108 8.77 -7.92 -27.36
CA THR A 108 9.76 -8.91 -27.83
C THR A 108 9.19 -9.96 -28.82
N LEU A 109 7.84 -10.07 -28.93
CA LEU A 109 7.21 -10.89 -29.95
C LEU A 109 7.27 -10.27 -31.35
N PHE A 110 7.63 -9.01 -31.46
CA PHE A 110 7.68 -8.28 -32.73
C PHE A 110 9.13 -8.10 -33.20
N PRO A 111 9.33 -7.94 -34.52
CA PRO A 111 10.65 -7.59 -35.06
C PRO A 111 11.17 -6.27 -34.50
N THR A 112 12.47 -6.22 -34.19
CA THR A 112 13.15 -4.99 -33.78
C THR A 112 13.84 -4.37 -34.98
N LEU A 113 13.50 -3.12 -35.28
CA LEU A 113 14.10 -2.31 -36.33
C LEU A 113 15.08 -1.30 -35.71
N GLN A 114 16.34 -1.33 -36.14
CA GLN A 114 17.37 -0.41 -35.68
C GLN A 114 17.95 0.36 -36.87
N GLY A 115 17.98 1.69 -36.76
CA GLY A 115 18.67 2.57 -37.73
C GLY A 115 19.98 3.09 -37.12
N GLY A 116 21.06 3.00 -37.87
CA GLY A 116 22.35 3.55 -37.46
C GLY A 116 22.94 4.45 -38.55
N PHE A 117 23.48 5.58 -38.15
CA PHE A 117 24.28 6.43 -39.01
C PHE A 117 25.61 6.73 -38.31
N SER A 118 26.71 6.51 -39.03
CA SER A 118 28.03 6.88 -38.55
C SER A 118 28.82 7.64 -39.62
N ALA A 119 29.57 8.64 -39.17
CA ALA A 119 30.49 9.39 -39.98
C ALA A 119 31.89 9.23 -39.39
N GLN A 120 32.82 8.71 -40.19
CA GLN A 120 34.19 8.49 -39.76
C GLN A 120 35.15 9.11 -40.74
N ARG A 121 36.16 9.85 -40.23
CA ARG A 121 37.30 10.27 -41.00
C ARG A 121 38.50 9.46 -40.55
N ALA A 122 39.11 8.73 -41.51
CA ALA A 122 40.24 7.87 -41.25
C ALA A 122 41.41 8.20 -42.15
N LYS A 123 42.62 7.82 -41.66
CA LYS A 123 43.86 7.87 -42.43
C LYS A 123 44.40 6.46 -42.55
N ASN A 124 44.59 5.99 -43.77
CA ASN A 124 45.26 4.71 -44.00
C ASN A 124 46.77 4.89 -44.00
N ALA A 125 47.51 3.97 -43.40
CA ALA A 125 48.96 3.93 -43.48
C ALA A 125 49.38 3.54 -44.90
N ILE A 126 50.27 4.30 -45.48
CA ILE A 126 50.71 4.18 -46.91
C ILE A 126 51.44 2.85 -47.17
N GLY A 127 51.56 1.92 -46.31
CA GLY A 127 52.24 0.66 -46.54
C GLY A 127 51.40 -0.61 -46.33
N THR A 128 50.11 -0.44 -45.91
CA THR A 128 49.29 -1.59 -45.47
C THR A 128 48.23 -2.05 -46.49
N ILE A 129 48.05 -1.30 -47.57
CA ILE A 129 47.09 -1.68 -48.61
C ILE A 129 47.92 -2.15 -49.85
N ALA A 130 47.76 -3.41 -50.18
CA ALA A 130 48.16 -3.89 -51.51
C ALA A 130 47.33 -3.11 -52.55
N ASN A 131 47.97 -2.21 -53.28
CA ASN A 131 47.34 -1.46 -54.36
C ASN A 131 47.46 -2.31 -55.65
N PRO A 132 46.42 -3.04 -56.04
CA PRO A 132 46.47 -3.91 -57.20
C PRO A 132 46.56 -3.18 -58.51
N THR A 133 46.41 -1.85 -58.54
CA THR A 133 46.36 -1.03 -59.76
C THR A 133 47.60 -0.16 -59.97
N ASN A 134 48.56 -0.18 -59.04
CA ASN A 134 49.79 0.64 -59.13
C ASN A 134 49.54 2.16 -59.31
N LEU A 135 48.36 2.64 -58.94
CA LEU A 135 48.07 4.05 -59.01
C LEU A 135 48.64 4.80 -57.83
N PRO A 136 49.24 5.96 -57.97
CA PRO A 136 49.76 6.74 -56.86
C PRO A 136 48.62 7.15 -55.97
N GLN A 137 48.68 6.69 -54.71
CA GLN A 137 47.65 7.01 -53.67
C GLN A 137 47.90 8.44 -53.19
N GLN A 138 47.21 9.38 -53.80
CA GLN A 138 47.44 10.82 -53.59
C GLN A 138 46.83 11.35 -52.28
N ASN A 139 45.90 10.62 -51.67
CA ASN A 139 45.26 11.10 -50.45
C ASN A 139 45.02 9.96 -49.46
N PRO A 140 45.80 9.86 -48.36
CA PRO A 140 45.62 8.80 -47.35
C PRO A 140 44.41 9.02 -46.46
N TYR A 141 43.76 10.20 -46.55
CA TYR A 141 42.58 10.54 -45.75
C TYR A 141 41.31 10.25 -46.53
N TYR A 142 40.38 9.60 -45.89
CA TYR A 142 39.05 9.40 -46.47
C TYR A 142 37.95 9.62 -45.43
N ASN A 143 36.76 9.99 -45.89
CA ASN A 143 35.55 10.06 -45.08
C ASN A 143 34.70 8.85 -45.45
N LEU A 144 34.29 8.11 -44.42
CA LEU A 144 33.36 6.99 -44.55
C LEU A 144 32.04 7.39 -43.86
N PHE A 145 30.99 7.35 -44.64
CA PHE A 145 29.62 7.53 -44.14
C PHE A 145 28.91 6.19 -44.26
N THR A 146 28.45 5.66 -43.14
CA THR A 146 27.71 4.40 -43.10
C THR A 146 26.29 4.68 -42.60
N ALA A 147 25.31 4.41 -43.43
CA ALA A 147 23.89 4.38 -43.04
C ALA A 147 23.44 2.94 -43.17
N GLN A 148 22.89 2.42 -42.05
CA GLN A 148 22.40 1.03 -42.03
C GLN A 148 21.05 0.94 -41.35
N LEU A 149 20.23 0.02 -41.82
CA LEU A 149 18.99 -0.39 -41.25
C LEU A 149 19.06 -1.89 -40.99
N SER A 150 18.86 -2.31 -39.73
CA SER A 150 18.88 -3.72 -39.40
C SER A 150 17.52 -4.14 -38.79
N LEU A 151 16.99 -5.24 -39.29
CA LEU A 151 15.76 -5.87 -38.79
C LEU A 151 16.16 -7.20 -38.19
N THR A 152 15.82 -7.38 -36.90
CA THR A 152 16.05 -8.64 -36.17
C THR A 152 14.72 -9.19 -35.69
N TYR A 153 14.46 -10.46 -35.97
CA TYR A 153 13.29 -11.17 -35.55
C TYR A 153 13.63 -12.62 -35.18
N THR A 154 13.23 -13.02 -33.95
CA THR A 154 13.38 -14.37 -33.46
C THR A 154 12.00 -14.96 -33.20
N PRO A 155 11.50 -15.89 -34.05
CA PRO A 155 10.19 -16.50 -33.82
C PRO A 155 10.23 -17.36 -32.55
N ASP A 156 9.17 -17.26 -31.74
CA ASP A 156 9.02 -18.00 -30.49
C ASP A 156 8.42 -19.39 -30.76
N VAL A 157 9.22 -20.29 -31.32
CA VAL A 157 8.81 -21.64 -31.73
C VAL A 157 8.47 -22.52 -30.52
N PHE A 158 9.22 -22.38 -29.42
CA PHE A 158 9.09 -23.23 -28.23
C PHE A 158 8.34 -22.54 -27.08
N GLY A 159 7.81 -21.33 -27.26
CA GLY A 159 7.00 -20.64 -26.27
C GLY A 159 7.79 -19.96 -25.14
N GLY A 160 9.13 -19.86 -25.23
CA GLY A 160 9.93 -19.23 -24.18
C GLY A 160 9.58 -17.77 -23.94
N THR A 161 9.40 -16.99 -25.01
CA THR A 161 8.96 -15.59 -24.93
C THR A 161 7.55 -15.46 -24.35
N ARG A 162 6.63 -16.35 -24.71
CA ARG A 162 5.26 -16.38 -24.15
C ARG A 162 5.29 -16.63 -22.65
N ARG A 163 6.11 -17.58 -22.16
CA ARG A 163 6.26 -17.82 -20.71
C ARG A 163 6.88 -16.63 -19.99
N ALA A 164 7.83 -15.93 -20.60
CA ALA A 164 8.38 -14.70 -20.06
C ALA A 164 7.32 -13.58 -19.96
N ILE A 165 6.40 -13.50 -20.93
CA ILE A 165 5.26 -12.57 -20.89
C ILE A 165 4.28 -12.93 -19.76
N GLU A 166 3.96 -14.21 -19.56
CA GLU A 166 3.11 -14.67 -18.47
C GLU A 166 3.71 -14.31 -17.09
N ILE A 167 5.03 -14.43 -16.93
CA ILE A 167 5.72 -14.01 -15.70
C ILE A 167 5.52 -12.50 -15.44
N THR A 168 5.76 -11.66 -16.43
CA THR A 168 5.61 -10.21 -16.27
C THR A 168 4.15 -9.79 -16.10
N GLN A 169 3.20 -10.52 -16.69
CA GLN A 169 1.77 -10.34 -16.45
C GLN A 169 1.42 -10.65 -14.99
N ALA A 170 1.90 -11.78 -14.45
CA ALA A 170 1.68 -12.12 -13.05
C ALA A 170 2.27 -11.09 -12.09
N GLN A 171 3.45 -10.53 -12.43
CA GLN A 171 4.06 -9.43 -11.66
C GLN A 171 3.22 -8.15 -11.71
N ALA A 172 2.59 -7.83 -12.83
CA ALA A 172 1.68 -6.69 -12.92
C ALA A 172 0.40 -6.91 -12.09
N GLU A 173 -0.13 -8.14 -12.07
CA GLU A 173 -1.25 -8.51 -11.20
C GLU A 173 -0.86 -8.45 -9.71
N GLU A 174 0.33 -8.92 -9.35
CA GLU A 174 0.87 -8.79 -7.99
C GLU A 174 0.95 -7.31 -7.55
N ALA A 175 1.51 -6.44 -8.40
CA ALA A 175 1.59 -5.00 -8.11
C ALA A 175 0.20 -4.36 -7.95
N ARG A 176 -0.82 -4.85 -8.67
CA ARG A 176 -2.21 -4.41 -8.50
C ARG A 176 -2.75 -4.79 -7.12
N PHE A 177 -2.58 -6.04 -6.71
CA PHE A 177 -3.03 -6.49 -5.38
C PHE A 177 -2.24 -5.79 -4.25
N GLN A 178 -0.96 -5.50 -4.47
CA GLN A 178 -0.17 -4.72 -3.52
C GLN A 178 -0.71 -3.29 -3.35
N LEU A 179 -1.17 -2.65 -4.43
CA LEU A 179 -1.85 -1.36 -4.34
C LEU A 179 -3.17 -1.46 -3.56
N GLU A 180 -3.99 -2.48 -3.83
CA GLU A 180 -5.24 -2.73 -3.08
C GLU A 180 -4.96 -2.95 -1.59
N ALA A 181 -3.93 -3.72 -1.24
CA ALA A 181 -3.49 -3.93 0.14
C ALA A 181 -3.01 -2.62 0.79
N THR A 182 -2.34 -1.75 0.05
CA THR A 182 -1.91 -0.42 0.53
C THR A 182 -3.12 0.46 0.86
N TYR A 183 -4.15 0.48 0.00
CA TYR A 183 -5.40 1.19 0.27
C TYR A 183 -6.11 0.67 1.53
N LEU A 184 -6.21 -0.65 1.68
CA LEU A 184 -6.86 -1.27 2.82
C LEU A 184 -6.10 -0.97 4.13
N THR A 185 -4.78 -1.12 4.11
CA THR A 185 -3.92 -0.87 5.27
C THR A 185 -3.97 0.59 5.69
N LEU A 186 -3.86 1.53 4.74
CA LEU A 186 -3.93 2.95 5.04
C LEU A 186 -5.30 3.34 5.60
N SER A 187 -6.38 2.93 4.96
CA SER A 187 -7.75 3.23 5.44
C SER A 187 -7.99 2.67 6.84
N SER A 188 -7.53 1.44 7.11
CA SER A 188 -7.64 0.82 8.44
C SER A 188 -6.84 1.58 9.49
N ASN A 189 -5.59 1.97 9.19
CA ASN A 189 -4.75 2.73 10.11
C ASN A 189 -5.34 4.11 10.42
N VAL A 190 -5.90 4.79 9.41
CA VAL A 190 -6.55 6.10 9.61
C VAL A 190 -7.77 5.95 10.52
N VAL A 191 -8.63 4.95 10.27
CA VAL A 191 -9.84 4.71 11.08
C VAL A 191 -9.46 4.36 12.52
N VAL A 192 -8.55 3.42 12.73
CA VAL A 192 -8.11 3.01 14.07
C VAL A 192 -7.49 4.17 14.83
N THR A 193 -6.62 4.94 14.19
CA THR A 193 -5.96 6.10 14.81
C THR A 193 -6.97 7.21 15.14
N ALA A 194 -7.94 7.48 14.26
CA ALA A 194 -9.00 8.46 14.51
C ALA A 194 -9.90 8.04 15.68
N VAL A 195 -10.29 6.77 15.76
CA VAL A 195 -11.08 6.22 16.89
C VAL A 195 -10.28 6.31 18.19
N GLN A 196 -8.99 5.98 18.16
CA GLN A 196 -8.11 6.08 19.33
C GLN A 196 -7.94 7.54 19.81
N GLU A 197 -7.81 8.48 18.88
CA GLU A 197 -7.76 9.92 19.17
C GLU A 197 -9.04 10.39 19.90
N ALA A 198 -10.21 10.01 19.36
CA ALA A 198 -11.49 10.35 19.96
C ALA A 198 -11.67 9.71 21.35
N ALA A 199 -11.24 8.45 21.52
CA ALA A 199 -11.28 7.76 22.82
C ALA A 199 -10.40 8.46 23.86
N LEU A 200 -9.17 8.88 23.48
CA LEU A 200 -8.27 9.61 24.36
C LEU A 200 -8.86 10.98 24.79
N ARG A 201 -9.47 11.71 23.88
CA ARG A 201 -10.16 12.97 24.22
C ARG A 201 -11.30 12.73 25.21
N ALA A 202 -12.10 11.69 24.98
CA ALA A 202 -13.19 11.34 25.89
C ALA A 202 -12.66 10.93 27.28
N GLN A 203 -11.56 10.17 27.31
CA GLN A 203 -10.91 9.75 28.56
C GLN A 203 -10.33 10.94 29.33
N ILE A 204 -9.66 11.88 28.65
CA ILE A 204 -9.15 13.11 29.25
C ILE A 204 -10.32 13.92 29.86
N ALA A 205 -11.39 14.14 29.08
CA ALA A 205 -12.54 14.87 29.58
C ALA A 205 -13.23 14.21 30.79
N ALA A 206 -13.30 12.87 30.82
CA ALA A 206 -13.80 12.11 31.95
C ALA A 206 -12.88 12.25 33.18
N THR A 207 -11.57 12.18 33.00
CA THR A 207 -10.58 12.34 34.07
C THR A 207 -10.59 13.75 34.64
N GLU A 208 -10.74 14.78 33.79
CA GLU A 208 -10.87 16.18 34.25
C GLU A 208 -12.12 16.41 35.09
N ARG A 209 -13.25 15.79 34.68
CA ARG A 209 -14.49 15.84 35.50
C ARG A 209 -14.31 15.14 36.85
N LEU A 210 -13.68 13.96 36.86
CA LEU A 210 -13.34 13.23 38.09
C LEU A 210 -12.44 14.08 39.01
N LEU A 211 -11.42 14.72 38.45
CA LEU A 211 -10.52 15.61 39.18
C LEU A 211 -11.30 16.78 39.81
N ALA A 212 -12.22 17.39 39.07
CA ALA A 212 -13.06 18.47 39.61
C ALA A 212 -13.92 18.01 40.81
N VAL A 213 -14.52 16.81 40.74
CA VAL A 213 -15.25 16.22 41.86
C VAL A 213 -14.36 15.95 43.06
N GLN A 214 -13.16 15.41 42.84
CA GLN A 214 -12.18 15.15 43.92
C GLN A 214 -11.69 16.44 44.57
N GLN A 215 -11.49 17.50 43.81
CA GLN A 215 -11.13 18.84 44.38
C GLN A 215 -12.24 19.39 45.29
N GLU A 216 -13.51 19.21 44.89
CA GLU A 216 -14.65 19.61 45.74
C GLU A 216 -14.72 18.77 47.01
N LEU A 217 -14.50 17.45 46.93
CA LEU A 217 -14.40 16.59 48.12
C LEU A 217 -13.25 16.99 49.02
N THR A 218 -12.06 17.32 48.47
CA THR A 218 -10.92 17.80 49.25
C THR A 218 -11.27 19.07 50.03
N ARG A 219 -11.94 20.05 49.40
CA ARG A 219 -12.43 21.28 50.08
C ARG A 219 -13.41 20.98 51.18
N THR A 220 -14.32 20.03 50.93
CA THR A 220 -15.34 19.60 51.95
C THR A 220 -14.65 19.00 53.16
N VAL A 221 -13.70 18.05 52.97
CA VAL A 221 -12.94 17.42 54.06
C VAL A 221 -12.09 18.44 54.81
N GLU A 222 -11.49 19.41 54.09
CA GLU A 222 -10.73 20.50 54.67
C GLU A 222 -11.62 21.38 55.60
N GLY A 223 -12.82 21.73 55.15
CA GLY A 223 -13.82 22.42 55.96
C GLY A 223 -14.26 21.62 57.20
N GLN A 224 -14.53 20.30 57.03
CA GLN A 224 -14.89 19.39 58.13
C GLN A 224 -13.78 19.30 59.17
N LYS A 225 -12.50 19.25 58.73
CA LYS A 225 -11.35 19.29 59.62
C LYS A 225 -11.29 20.59 60.40
N GLY A 226 -11.60 21.74 59.78
CA GLY A 226 -11.66 23.04 60.45
C GLY A 226 -12.70 23.07 61.58
N PHE A 227 -13.77 22.28 61.46
CA PHE A 227 -14.82 22.08 62.48
C PHE A 227 -14.52 20.92 63.45
N GLY A 228 -13.39 20.22 63.32
CA GLY A 228 -13.03 19.08 64.14
C GLY A 228 -13.77 17.79 63.85
N THR A 229 -14.50 17.69 62.75
CA THR A 229 -15.31 16.51 62.38
C THR A 229 -14.60 15.55 61.40
N ALA A 230 -13.43 15.94 60.85
CA ALA A 230 -12.54 15.08 60.08
C ALA A 230 -11.12 15.15 60.64
N SER A 231 -10.36 14.05 60.46
CA SER A 231 -9.00 13.95 60.92
C SER A 231 -7.99 14.50 59.87
N GLN A 232 -6.74 14.76 60.30
CA GLN A 232 -5.65 15.09 59.38
C GLN A 232 -5.38 13.95 58.41
N LEU A 233 -5.56 12.70 58.85
CA LEU A 233 -5.36 11.51 58.02
C LEU A 233 -6.37 11.46 56.86
N ASP A 234 -7.65 11.80 57.12
CA ASP A 234 -8.71 11.84 56.10
C ASP A 234 -8.38 12.88 55.04
N LEU A 235 -7.93 14.09 55.46
CA LEU A 235 -7.54 15.13 54.51
C LEU A 235 -6.36 14.71 53.64
N LEU A 236 -5.31 14.13 54.25
CA LEU A 236 -4.13 13.66 53.50
C LEU A 236 -4.47 12.50 52.51
N ALA A 237 -5.35 11.58 52.93
CA ALA A 237 -5.83 10.51 52.04
C ALA A 237 -6.59 11.08 50.83
N GLN A 238 -7.45 12.07 51.05
CA GLN A 238 -8.21 12.72 49.95
C GLN A 238 -7.27 13.50 49.01
N GLN A 239 -6.31 14.24 49.57
CA GLN A 239 -5.30 14.95 48.79
C GLN A 239 -4.40 13.99 47.97
N ALA A 240 -4.06 12.85 48.53
CA ALA A 240 -3.32 11.81 47.81
C ALA A 240 -4.13 11.27 46.63
N SER A 241 -5.44 10.97 46.81
CA SER A 241 -6.33 10.51 45.74
C SER A 241 -6.46 11.55 44.63
N GLU A 242 -6.64 12.83 44.98
CA GLU A 242 -6.67 13.95 44.03
C GLU A 242 -5.38 14.04 43.25
N ALA A 243 -4.22 13.98 43.91
CA ALA A 243 -2.92 14.04 43.30
C ALA A 243 -2.66 12.86 42.35
N GLN A 244 -3.09 11.65 42.71
CA GLN A 244 -3.03 10.48 41.82
C GLN A 244 -3.85 10.67 40.55
N THR A 245 -5.09 11.15 40.65
CA THR A 245 -5.92 11.44 39.48
C THR A 245 -5.31 12.52 38.63
N ARG A 246 -4.82 13.60 39.23
CA ARG A 246 -4.13 14.69 38.49
C ARG A 246 -2.89 14.18 37.75
N ALA A 247 -2.15 13.24 38.34
CA ALA A 247 -0.95 12.66 37.74
C ALA A 247 -1.22 11.80 36.49
N THR A 248 -2.47 11.34 36.27
CA THR A 248 -2.84 10.59 35.06
C THR A 248 -3.03 11.47 33.84
N LEU A 249 -3.28 12.78 33.97
CA LEU A 249 -3.55 13.69 32.84
C LEU A 249 -2.34 13.91 31.93
N PRO A 250 -1.11 14.19 32.45
CA PRO A 250 0.05 14.41 31.57
C PRO A 250 0.34 13.24 30.60
N PRO A 251 0.36 11.96 31.02
CA PRO A 251 0.57 10.86 30.10
C PRO A 251 -0.56 10.71 29.08
N LEU A 252 -1.83 10.97 29.44
CA LEU A 252 -2.95 10.95 28.49
C LEU A 252 -2.82 12.08 27.45
N ASN A 253 -2.46 13.28 27.86
CA ASN A 253 -2.24 14.40 26.94
C ASN A 253 -1.04 14.13 25.99
N LYS A 254 0.04 13.52 26.51
CA LYS A 254 1.16 13.09 25.67
C LYS A 254 0.70 12.06 24.62
N GLN A 255 -0.08 11.06 25.04
CA GLN A 255 -0.57 10.02 24.14
C GLN A 255 -1.51 10.61 23.09
N LEU A 256 -2.36 11.56 23.46
CA LEU A 256 -3.22 12.28 22.52
C LEU A 256 -2.39 13.03 21.46
N ALA A 257 -1.35 13.76 21.87
CA ALA A 257 -0.47 14.47 20.95
C ALA A 257 0.22 13.49 19.97
N GLN A 258 0.78 12.39 20.50
CA GLN A 258 1.42 11.37 19.67
C GLN A 258 0.43 10.73 18.66
N THR A 259 -0.81 10.48 19.08
CA THR A 259 -1.84 9.92 18.20
C THR A 259 -2.24 10.91 17.10
N ARG A 260 -2.31 12.20 17.41
CA ARG A 260 -2.56 13.27 16.44
C ARG A 260 -1.42 13.42 15.43
N ASP A 261 -0.17 13.36 15.89
CA ASP A 261 1.00 13.37 15.00
C ASP A 261 0.97 12.15 14.05
N ALA A 262 0.64 10.97 14.57
CA ALA A 262 0.51 9.76 13.76
C ALA A 262 -0.63 9.89 12.73
N LEU A 263 -1.79 10.42 13.12
CA LEU A 263 -2.89 10.69 12.21
C LEU A 263 -2.49 11.69 11.12
N THR A 264 -1.78 12.75 11.49
CA THR A 264 -1.30 13.78 10.56
C THR A 264 -0.33 13.20 9.53
N ALA A 265 0.58 12.32 9.97
CA ALA A 265 1.49 11.60 9.09
C ALA A 265 0.75 10.67 8.11
N LEU A 266 -0.28 9.93 8.58
CA LEU A 266 -1.13 9.08 7.73
C LEU A 266 -1.88 9.90 6.66
N LEU A 267 -2.22 11.15 6.95
CA LEU A 267 -2.84 12.08 6.00
C LEU A 267 -1.86 12.67 4.98
N GLY A 268 -0.57 12.30 5.03
CA GLY A 268 0.47 12.86 4.18
C GLY A 268 0.82 14.32 4.49
N ARG A 269 0.57 14.78 5.73
CA ARG A 269 0.79 16.15 6.17
C ARG A 269 1.95 16.27 7.16
N LEU A 270 2.49 17.48 7.28
CA LEU A 270 3.46 17.80 8.32
C LEU A 270 2.76 18.02 9.68
N PRO A 271 3.41 17.78 10.84
CA PRO A 271 2.81 17.99 12.17
C PRO A 271 2.21 19.38 12.37
N ALA A 272 2.79 20.42 11.77
CA ALA A 272 2.24 21.79 11.82
C ALA A 272 0.88 21.96 11.09
N GLN A 273 0.43 20.96 10.34
CA GLN A 273 -0.83 20.94 9.57
C GLN A 273 -1.85 19.98 10.18
N GLU A 274 -1.84 19.86 11.50
CA GLU A 274 -2.73 18.97 12.25
C GLU A 274 -4.20 19.22 11.88
N PRO A 275 -4.98 18.16 11.57
CA PRO A 275 -6.41 18.32 11.28
C PRO A 275 -7.18 18.72 12.54
N ALA A 276 -8.20 19.57 12.38
CA ALA A 276 -9.09 19.92 13.49
C ALA A 276 -9.79 18.65 13.99
N ALA A 277 -9.78 18.42 15.31
CA ALA A 277 -10.44 17.27 15.92
C ALA A 277 -11.95 17.44 15.85
N THR A 278 -12.58 16.75 14.93
CA THR A 278 -14.04 16.88 14.67
C THR A 278 -14.82 15.59 14.92
N PHE A 279 -14.12 14.49 15.09
CA PHE A 279 -14.74 13.17 15.28
C PHE A 279 -15.12 12.93 16.75
N ARG A 280 -16.36 12.47 17.00
CA ARG A 280 -16.85 12.00 18.29
C ARG A 280 -17.26 10.54 18.18
N LEU A 281 -16.95 9.76 19.20
CA LEU A 281 -17.43 8.39 19.35
C LEU A 281 -18.92 8.39 19.70
#